data_8f8abfe7fa4f898487fae8e8f0b3419b
#
_entry.id   8f8abfe7fa4f898487fae8e8f0b3419b
#
_cell.length_a   1.000
_cell.length_b   1.000
_cell.length_c   1.000
_cell.angle_alpha   90.00
_cell.angle_beta   90.00
_cell.angle_gamma   90.00
#
_symmetry.space_group_name_H-M   'P 1'
#
loop_
_entity.id
_entity.type
_entity.pdbx_description
1 polymer ?
#
loop_
_entity_poly.entity_id
_entity_poly.type
_entity_poly.pdbx_seq_one_letter_code
_entity_poly.pdbx_strand_id
1 'polypeptide(L)'
;MQDTIDAVGALHGIVCDYLSTHISAAQNDYKQKQRGIPMLATVLIDNISCGEMEGEWGLSIYIEYNGKNILLDTGASDLFAKNAKKLGKSIESVDYAVLSHAHYDHSDSMATFFNLNDHAPFFLREGCQENCYAKKWIFHKYIGLPKHILTDYRDRIIYTDGDYEIIPGVYLIPHKTPNLKMVGKRESMYRKEHHRWVYDDFSHEQSLVFRTQKGLVIFNSCCHGGVANIINEVGATFPTEKVYGIIGGFHLFNKSEEEIKNVIQQIKDTGIHYVCTGHCTKSRAYKILKNGLGDIVHQLKVGLQIEI
;
A
#
# COMPACT_ATOMS: atom_id res chain seq x y z
N MET A 1 -51.05 -36.85 1.04
CA MET A 1 -50.57 -35.48 1.44
C MET A 1 -49.25 -35.56 2.18
N GLN A 2 -48.99 -36.60 3.00
CA GLN A 2 -47.70 -36.78 3.70
C GLN A 2 -46.57 -37.10 2.71
N ASP A 3 -46.78 -38.00 1.76
CA ASP A 3 -45.77 -38.43 0.78
C ASP A 3 -45.28 -37.29 -0.15
N THR A 4 -46.12 -36.25 -0.36
CA THR A 4 -45.74 -35.07 -1.18
C THR A 4 -44.84 -34.08 -0.39
N ILE A 5 -45.04 -34.00 0.93
CA ILE A 5 -44.23 -33.13 1.81
C ILE A 5 -42.82 -33.71 2.00
N ASP A 6 -42.74 -35.05 2.13
CA ASP A 6 -41.45 -35.73 2.28
C ASP A 6 -40.63 -35.69 0.99
N ALA A 7 -41.25 -35.75 -0.18
CA ALA A 7 -40.58 -35.61 -1.47
C ALA A 7 -40.02 -34.16 -1.71
N VAL A 8 -40.77 -33.13 -1.28
CA VAL A 8 -40.31 -31.73 -1.39
C VAL A 8 -39.16 -31.46 -0.42
N GLY A 9 -39.21 -32.01 0.79
CA GLY A 9 -38.11 -31.90 1.77
C GLY A 9 -36.82 -32.57 1.28
N ALA A 10 -36.90 -33.75 0.68
CA ALA A 10 -35.77 -34.46 0.10
C ALA A 10 -35.16 -33.72 -1.10
N LEU A 11 -36.00 -33.17 -1.99
CA LEU A 11 -35.53 -32.34 -3.11
C LEU A 11 -34.81 -31.03 -2.62
N HIS A 12 -35.36 -30.41 -1.58
CA HIS A 12 -34.74 -29.19 -1.01
C HIS A 12 -33.36 -29.50 -0.38
N GLY A 13 -33.23 -30.61 0.33
CA GLY A 13 -31.94 -31.08 0.86
C GLY A 13 -30.91 -31.35 -0.24
N ILE A 14 -31.29 -32.04 -1.29
CA ILE A 14 -30.41 -32.36 -2.43
C ILE A 14 -29.95 -31.10 -3.16
N VAL A 15 -30.84 -30.13 -3.36
CA VAL A 15 -30.49 -28.85 -4.01
C VAL A 15 -29.56 -28.01 -3.13
N CYS A 16 -29.79 -27.94 -1.82
CA CYS A 16 -28.91 -27.23 -0.89
C CYS A 16 -27.52 -27.88 -0.81
N ASP A 17 -27.43 -29.20 -0.75
CA ASP A 17 -26.17 -29.93 -0.74
C ASP A 17 -25.41 -29.77 -2.07
N TYR A 18 -26.10 -29.82 -3.19
CA TYR A 18 -25.53 -29.60 -4.52
C TYR A 18 -24.96 -28.18 -4.65
N LEU A 19 -25.71 -27.15 -4.25
CA LEU A 19 -25.28 -25.77 -4.29
C LEU A 19 -24.12 -25.52 -3.32
N SER A 20 -24.17 -26.03 -2.10
CA SER A 20 -23.08 -25.86 -1.12
C SER A 20 -21.78 -26.54 -1.57
N THR A 21 -21.87 -27.72 -2.18
CA THR A 21 -20.71 -28.47 -2.71
C THR A 21 -20.08 -27.75 -3.91
N HIS A 22 -20.92 -27.22 -4.81
CA HIS A 22 -20.42 -26.51 -6.01
C HIS A 22 -19.87 -25.13 -5.68
N ILE A 23 -20.46 -24.41 -4.72
CA ILE A 23 -19.92 -23.15 -4.21
C ILE A 23 -18.60 -23.40 -3.49
N SER A 24 -18.52 -24.43 -2.65
CA SER A 24 -17.28 -24.82 -1.96
C SER A 24 -16.18 -25.27 -2.93
N ALA A 25 -16.55 -26.06 -3.96
CA ALA A 25 -15.60 -26.46 -5.01
C ALA A 25 -15.11 -25.28 -5.84
N ALA A 26 -16.01 -24.37 -6.23
CA ALA A 26 -15.64 -23.16 -6.96
C ALA A 26 -14.75 -22.22 -6.10
N GLN A 27 -15.04 -22.09 -4.81
CA GLN A 27 -14.19 -21.32 -3.88
C GLN A 27 -12.83 -21.98 -3.65
N ASN A 28 -12.76 -23.32 -3.61
CA ASN A 28 -11.50 -24.04 -3.50
C ASN A 28 -10.69 -23.98 -4.80
N ASP A 29 -11.31 -24.11 -5.96
CA ASP A 29 -10.65 -23.95 -7.27
C ASP A 29 -10.14 -22.52 -7.46
N TYR A 30 -10.93 -21.52 -7.02
CA TYR A 30 -10.52 -20.12 -6.98
C TYR A 30 -9.33 -19.88 -6.02
N LYS A 31 -9.36 -20.46 -4.80
CA LYS A 31 -8.23 -20.42 -3.85
C LYS A 31 -7.02 -21.18 -4.37
N GLN A 32 -7.21 -22.31 -5.07
CA GLN A 32 -6.09 -23.06 -5.66
C GLN A 32 -5.46 -22.35 -6.85
N LYS A 33 -6.26 -21.70 -7.71
CA LYS A 33 -5.75 -20.85 -8.81
C LYS A 33 -4.96 -19.65 -8.31
N GLN A 34 -5.33 -19.09 -7.15
CA GLN A 34 -4.57 -18.01 -6.52
C GLN A 34 -3.28 -18.48 -5.81
N ARG A 35 -3.19 -19.75 -5.43
CA ARG A 35 -2.01 -20.30 -4.75
C ARG A 35 -0.77 -20.45 -5.63
N GLY A 36 -0.85 -20.17 -6.91
CA GLY A 36 0.19 -20.44 -7.90
C GLY A 36 0.81 -19.24 -8.59
N ILE A 37 0.33 -18.02 -8.36
CA ILE A 37 0.75 -16.85 -9.15
C ILE A 37 1.78 -16.05 -8.33
N PRO A 38 3.03 -15.96 -8.82
CA PRO A 38 4.03 -15.11 -8.17
C PRO A 38 3.63 -13.64 -8.30
N MET A 39 3.84 -12.89 -7.22
CA MET A 39 3.83 -11.43 -7.24
C MET A 39 5.25 -10.96 -7.55
N LEU A 40 5.40 -10.12 -8.57
CA LEU A 40 6.67 -9.47 -8.90
C LEU A 40 6.52 -7.96 -8.70
N ALA A 41 7.22 -7.40 -7.72
CA ALA A 41 7.28 -5.97 -7.50
C ALA A 41 8.62 -5.41 -7.99
N THR A 42 8.59 -4.36 -8.81
CA THR A 42 9.77 -3.67 -9.34
C THR A 42 9.78 -2.24 -8.82
N VAL A 43 10.81 -1.86 -8.07
CA VAL A 43 10.95 -0.51 -7.51
C VAL A 43 11.38 0.46 -8.62
N LEU A 44 10.50 1.40 -8.96
CA LEU A 44 10.75 2.42 -9.98
C LEU A 44 11.44 3.65 -9.38
N ILE A 45 11.04 4.06 -8.19
CA ILE A 45 11.58 5.20 -7.44
C ILE A 45 11.89 4.80 -6.00
N ASP A 46 13.05 5.15 -5.53
CA ASP A 46 13.52 5.19 -4.15
C ASP A 46 14.66 6.22 -4.06
N ASN A 47 15.06 6.59 -2.86
CA ASN A 47 16.17 7.54 -2.65
C ASN A 47 17.54 6.98 -3.05
N ILE A 48 17.64 5.67 -3.27
CA ILE A 48 18.91 4.98 -3.57
C ILE A 48 18.93 4.61 -5.04
N SER A 49 19.81 5.27 -5.80
CA SER A 49 20.10 4.96 -7.21
C SER A 49 20.76 3.58 -7.35
N CYS A 50 20.61 2.94 -8.49
CA CYS A 50 21.26 1.68 -8.81
C CYS A 50 21.59 1.56 -10.30
N GLY A 51 22.86 1.37 -10.63
CA GLY A 51 23.34 1.31 -12.00
C GLY A 51 23.08 2.62 -12.74
N GLU A 52 22.44 2.54 -13.91
CA GLU A 52 22.07 3.71 -14.72
C GLU A 52 20.74 4.37 -14.31
N MET A 53 20.07 3.83 -13.31
CA MET A 53 18.79 4.35 -12.83
C MET A 53 19.03 5.35 -11.72
N GLU A 54 18.34 6.46 -11.84
CA GLU A 54 18.42 7.56 -10.88
C GLU A 54 17.38 7.37 -9.77
N GLY A 55 17.73 7.79 -8.56
CA GLY A 55 16.82 7.87 -7.41
C GLY A 55 16.45 9.30 -7.11
N GLU A 56 15.30 9.49 -6.46
CA GLU A 56 14.87 10.78 -5.93
C GLU A 56 14.21 10.59 -4.56
N TRP A 57 13.94 11.69 -3.86
CA TRP A 57 13.13 11.64 -2.66
C TRP A 57 11.68 11.32 -3.04
N GLY A 58 11.27 10.08 -2.85
CA GLY A 58 9.95 9.57 -3.23
C GLY A 58 9.92 8.04 -3.28
N LEU A 59 8.78 7.50 -3.59
CA LEU A 59 8.59 6.08 -3.83
C LEU A 59 7.63 5.85 -4.99
N SER A 60 7.94 4.86 -5.83
CA SER A 60 7.02 4.32 -6.82
C SER A 60 7.37 2.84 -7.07
N ILE A 61 6.37 1.97 -7.11
CA ILE A 61 6.55 0.54 -7.28
C ILE A 61 5.57 0.01 -8.34
N TYR A 62 6.10 -0.69 -9.33
CA TYR A 62 5.32 -1.41 -10.34
C TYR A 62 5.15 -2.86 -9.90
N ILE A 63 3.91 -3.35 -9.83
CA ILE A 63 3.59 -4.65 -9.27
C ILE A 63 2.81 -5.47 -10.30
N GLU A 64 3.36 -6.62 -10.65
CA GLU A 64 2.74 -7.61 -11.52
C GLU A 64 2.12 -8.69 -10.64
N TYR A 65 0.80 -8.85 -10.73
CA TYR A 65 0.06 -9.82 -9.93
C TYR A 65 -1.14 -10.35 -10.71
N ASN A 66 -1.25 -11.65 -10.85
CA ASN A 66 -2.38 -12.35 -11.51
C ASN A 66 -2.69 -11.80 -12.91
N GLY A 67 -1.64 -11.55 -13.72
CA GLY A 67 -1.78 -11.00 -15.07
C GLY A 67 -2.25 -9.55 -15.13
N LYS A 68 -2.22 -8.84 -14.00
CA LYS A 68 -2.52 -7.41 -13.86
C LYS A 68 -1.29 -6.63 -13.46
N ASN A 69 -1.19 -5.41 -13.96
CA ASN A 69 -0.15 -4.45 -13.65
C ASN A 69 -0.72 -3.36 -12.74
N ILE A 70 -0.13 -3.20 -11.57
CA ILE A 70 -0.58 -2.25 -10.56
C ILE A 70 0.57 -1.29 -10.27
N LEU A 71 0.29 0.01 -10.31
CA LEU A 71 1.26 1.04 -9.93
C LEU A 71 0.91 1.57 -8.54
N LEU A 72 1.85 1.48 -7.61
CA LEU A 72 1.77 2.16 -6.31
C LEU A 72 2.61 3.42 -6.37
N ASP A 73 2.00 4.57 -6.20
CA ASP A 73 2.59 5.92 -6.21
C ASP A 73 3.32 6.29 -7.53
N THR A 74 3.59 7.58 -7.70
CA THR A 74 4.22 8.10 -8.91
C THR A 74 5.55 8.83 -8.65
N GLY A 75 6.00 8.90 -7.39
CA GLY A 75 7.20 9.66 -7.02
C GLY A 75 6.99 11.17 -7.06
N ALA A 76 8.10 11.91 -7.02
CA ALA A 76 8.13 13.37 -7.00
C ALA A 76 8.37 14.01 -8.38
N SER A 77 8.69 13.21 -9.42
CA SER A 77 8.91 13.69 -10.78
C SER A 77 8.61 12.61 -11.83
N ASP A 78 8.72 12.95 -13.12
CA ASP A 78 8.55 12.01 -14.24
C ASP A 78 9.64 10.90 -14.29
N LEU A 79 10.53 10.88 -13.32
CA LEU A 79 11.61 9.90 -13.21
C LEU A 79 11.07 8.46 -13.08
N PHE A 80 9.90 8.26 -12.43
CA PHE A 80 9.28 6.94 -12.34
C PHE A 80 9.02 6.33 -13.73
N ALA A 81 8.52 7.12 -14.68
CA ALA A 81 8.25 6.67 -16.04
C ALA A 81 9.54 6.41 -16.82
N LYS A 82 10.57 7.24 -16.65
CA LYS A 82 11.89 7.04 -17.24
C LYS A 82 12.55 5.76 -16.74
N ASN A 83 12.51 5.51 -15.43
CA ASN A 83 13.03 4.28 -14.84
C ASN A 83 12.20 3.06 -15.23
N ALA A 84 10.86 3.17 -15.29
CA ALA A 84 10.00 2.10 -15.81
C ALA A 84 10.45 1.65 -17.20
N LYS A 85 10.64 2.57 -18.13
CA LYS A 85 11.12 2.29 -19.49
C LYS A 85 12.47 1.58 -19.49
N LYS A 86 13.44 2.03 -18.68
CA LYS A 86 14.77 1.41 -18.56
C LYS A 86 14.67 -0.02 -17.97
N LEU A 87 13.69 -0.27 -17.12
CA LEU A 87 13.43 -1.58 -16.48
C LEU A 87 12.50 -2.48 -17.31
N GLY A 88 12.12 -2.06 -18.54
CA GLY A 88 11.22 -2.83 -19.41
C GLY A 88 9.78 -2.90 -18.90
N LYS A 89 9.37 -1.95 -18.06
CA LYS A 89 7.98 -1.81 -17.60
C LYS A 89 7.26 -0.71 -18.39
N SER A 90 6.00 -0.97 -18.77
CA SER A 90 5.17 -0.01 -19.49
C SER A 90 4.14 0.62 -18.56
N ILE A 91 4.19 1.94 -18.44
CA ILE A 91 3.19 2.70 -17.69
C ILE A 91 1.84 2.67 -18.42
N GLU A 92 1.85 2.62 -19.75
CA GLU A 92 0.66 2.52 -20.58
C GLU A 92 -0.11 1.20 -20.33
N SER A 93 0.57 0.15 -19.88
CA SER A 93 -0.03 -1.16 -19.59
C SER A 93 -0.47 -1.33 -18.13
N VAL A 94 -0.40 -0.31 -17.31
CA VAL A 94 -0.92 -0.36 -15.93
C VAL A 94 -2.44 -0.49 -15.99
N ASP A 95 -2.98 -1.50 -15.31
CA ASP A 95 -4.44 -1.72 -15.19
C ASP A 95 -5.05 -0.92 -14.04
N TYR A 96 -4.31 -0.70 -12.95
CA TYR A 96 -4.76 -0.02 -11.73
C TYR A 96 -3.62 0.79 -11.13
N ALA A 97 -3.90 2.03 -10.74
CA ALA A 97 -2.96 2.84 -9.97
C ALA A 97 -3.52 3.12 -8.57
N VAL A 98 -2.64 3.18 -7.57
CA VAL A 98 -2.98 3.39 -6.16
C VAL A 98 -2.10 4.48 -5.59
N LEU A 99 -2.69 5.43 -4.90
CA LEU A 99 -1.97 6.37 -4.06
C LEU A 99 -1.90 5.84 -2.63
N SER A 100 -0.69 5.71 -2.09
CA SER A 100 -0.51 5.30 -0.70
C SER A 100 -0.99 6.36 0.27
N HIS A 101 -0.69 7.63 0.01
CA HIS A 101 -1.08 8.79 0.82
C HIS A 101 -0.85 10.12 0.06
N ALA A 102 -1.46 11.20 0.55
CA ALA A 102 -1.54 12.47 -0.16
C ALA A 102 -0.30 13.39 0.03
N HIS A 103 0.94 12.86 0.00
CA HIS A 103 2.16 13.66 0.01
C HIS A 103 2.80 13.77 -1.39
N TYR A 104 3.47 14.91 -1.63
CA TYR A 104 4.02 15.30 -2.94
C TYR A 104 5.02 14.29 -3.51
N ASP A 105 5.85 13.70 -2.66
CA ASP A 105 6.90 12.74 -3.02
C ASP A 105 6.36 11.34 -3.41
N HIS A 106 5.02 11.20 -3.40
CA HIS A 106 4.29 10.02 -3.88
C HIS A 106 3.32 10.35 -5.01
N SER A 107 3.02 11.63 -5.22
CA SER A 107 1.91 12.08 -6.07
C SER A 107 2.26 13.12 -7.12
N ASP A 108 3.42 13.79 -7.06
CA ASP A 108 3.71 14.94 -7.95
C ASP A 108 3.72 14.58 -9.44
N SER A 109 3.87 13.29 -9.77
CA SER A 109 3.80 12.81 -11.16
C SER A 109 2.49 12.12 -11.55
N MET A 110 1.41 12.29 -10.80
CA MET A 110 0.09 11.77 -11.19
C MET A 110 -0.34 12.28 -12.57
N ALA A 111 -0.11 13.55 -12.89
CA ALA A 111 -0.42 14.11 -14.22
C ALA A 111 0.37 13.39 -15.34
N THR A 112 1.64 13.09 -15.12
CA THR A 112 2.45 12.30 -16.05
C THR A 112 1.88 10.89 -16.24
N PHE A 113 1.45 10.25 -15.14
CA PHE A 113 0.76 8.96 -15.23
C PHE A 113 -0.49 9.04 -16.11
N PHE A 114 -1.38 9.99 -15.86
CA PHE A 114 -2.63 10.15 -16.63
C PHE A 114 -2.39 10.48 -18.11
N ASN A 115 -1.30 11.17 -18.43
CA ASN A 115 -0.91 11.47 -19.81
C ASN A 115 -0.35 10.24 -20.56
N LEU A 116 0.31 9.31 -19.85
CA LEU A 116 0.88 8.10 -20.42
C LEU A 116 -0.12 6.94 -20.46
N ASN A 117 -1.04 6.89 -19.51
CA ASN A 117 -2.05 5.86 -19.38
C ASN A 117 -3.44 6.49 -19.51
N ASP A 118 -4.24 6.04 -20.46
CA ASP A 118 -5.53 6.64 -20.81
C ASP A 118 -6.75 5.90 -20.21
N HIS A 119 -6.55 4.77 -19.52
CA HIS A 119 -7.63 3.89 -19.10
C HIS A 119 -7.63 3.50 -17.62
N ALA A 120 -6.47 3.32 -16.98
CA ALA A 120 -6.42 2.81 -15.61
C ALA A 120 -7.03 3.78 -14.59
N PRO A 121 -7.91 3.32 -13.70
CA PRO A 121 -8.36 4.13 -12.57
C PRO A 121 -7.23 4.33 -11.55
N PHE A 122 -7.26 5.46 -10.88
CA PHE A 122 -6.36 5.78 -9.78
C PHE A 122 -7.12 5.78 -8.45
N PHE A 123 -6.79 4.85 -7.56
CA PHE A 123 -7.46 4.67 -6.28
C PHE A 123 -6.82 5.53 -5.19
N LEU A 124 -7.63 6.35 -4.55
CA LEU A 124 -7.27 7.22 -3.43
C LEU A 124 -8.18 6.92 -2.22
N ARG A 125 -7.70 7.21 -1.02
CA ARG A 125 -8.57 7.24 0.15
C ARG A 125 -9.51 8.45 0.10
N GLU A 126 -10.73 8.30 0.63
CA GLU A 126 -11.72 9.39 0.76
C GLU A 126 -11.13 10.61 1.50
N GLY A 127 -10.20 10.39 2.45
CA GLY A 127 -9.47 11.46 3.14
C GLY A 127 -8.45 12.22 2.29
N CYS A 128 -8.15 11.79 1.06
CA CYS A 128 -7.21 12.48 0.19
C CYS A 128 -7.78 13.82 -0.30
N GLN A 129 -7.05 14.88 0.05
CA GLN A 129 -7.36 16.24 -0.37
C GLN A 129 -6.06 16.98 -0.69
N GLU A 130 -6.15 18.04 -1.50
CA GLU A 130 -5.02 18.94 -1.76
C GLU A 130 -4.75 19.85 -0.54
N ASN A 131 -4.48 19.23 0.62
CA ASN A 131 -4.54 19.90 1.93
C ASN A 131 -3.54 19.33 2.96
N CYS A 132 -2.34 18.93 2.55
CA CYS A 132 -1.29 18.51 3.48
C CYS A 132 -0.20 19.56 3.60
N TYR A 133 0.24 19.81 4.83
CA TYR A 133 1.25 20.83 5.15
C TYR A 133 2.22 20.33 6.22
N ALA A 134 3.49 20.70 6.10
CA ALA A 134 4.49 20.56 7.16
C ALA A 134 4.83 21.93 7.74
N LYS A 135 4.87 22.04 9.08
CA LYS A 135 5.28 23.25 9.74
C LYS A 135 6.79 23.27 9.88
N LYS A 136 7.44 24.32 9.34
CA LYS A 136 8.85 24.60 9.55
C LYS A 136 8.98 26.00 10.14
N TRP A 137 9.44 26.09 11.38
CA TRP A 137 9.51 27.34 12.15
C TRP A 137 8.11 27.94 12.35
N ILE A 138 7.82 29.09 11.76
CA ILE A 138 6.53 29.78 11.81
C ILE A 138 5.66 29.57 10.57
N PHE A 139 6.21 28.95 9.52
CA PHE A 139 5.53 28.80 8.23
C PHE A 139 4.99 27.37 8.04
N HIS A 140 3.84 27.26 7.40
CA HIS A 140 3.31 26.00 6.91
C HIS A 140 3.62 25.87 5.42
N LYS A 141 4.52 24.92 5.08
CA LYS A 141 4.86 24.59 3.70
C LYS A 141 3.87 23.55 3.21
N TYR A 142 3.30 23.77 2.02
CA TYR A 142 2.50 22.75 1.34
C TYR A 142 3.35 21.56 0.96
N ILE A 143 2.86 20.36 1.28
CA ILE A 143 3.50 19.08 0.99
C ILE A 143 2.50 18.05 0.42
N GLY A 144 1.33 18.53 -0.01
CA GLY A 144 0.23 17.68 -0.48
C GLY A 144 0.29 17.38 -1.98
N LEU A 145 -0.82 16.86 -2.48
CA LEU A 145 -1.06 16.55 -3.90
C LEU A 145 -0.82 17.76 -4.81
N PRO A 146 -0.44 17.56 -6.08
CA PRO A 146 -0.42 18.63 -7.06
C PRO A 146 -1.76 19.35 -7.09
N LYS A 147 -1.72 20.69 -7.18
CA LYS A 147 -2.95 21.48 -7.21
C LYS A 147 -3.77 21.18 -8.45
N HIS A 148 -5.08 21.09 -8.27
CA HIS A 148 -6.07 20.77 -9.29
C HIS A 148 -6.07 19.35 -9.82
N ILE A 149 -5.14 18.46 -9.37
CA ILE A 149 -5.06 17.08 -9.85
C ILE A 149 -6.37 16.31 -9.61
N LEU A 150 -7.03 16.55 -8.47
CA LEU A 150 -8.29 15.89 -8.11
C LEU A 150 -9.48 16.35 -8.96
N THR A 151 -9.44 17.56 -9.52
CA THR A 151 -10.48 18.12 -10.39
C THR A 151 -10.24 17.82 -11.85
N ASP A 152 -8.99 17.94 -12.30
CA ASP A 152 -8.61 17.78 -13.70
C ASP A 152 -8.75 16.31 -14.18
N TYR A 153 -8.55 15.35 -13.27
CA TYR A 153 -8.63 13.92 -13.57
C TYR A 153 -9.72 13.18 -12.77
N ARG A 154 -10.76 13.91 -12.31
CA ARG A 154 -11.83 13.36 -11.48
C ARG A 154 -12.48 12.08 -12.03
N ASP A 155 -12.61 11.98 -13.35
CA ASP A 155 -13.27 10.86 -14.02
C ASP A 155 -12.40 9.58 -14.02
N ARG A 156 -11.13 9.71 -13.65
CA ARG A 156 -10.14 8.63 -13.52
C ARG A 156 -9.80 8.30 -12.05
N ILE A 157 -10.28 9.10 -11.11
CA ILE A 157 -10.02 8.94 -9.68
C ILE A 157 -11.17 8.21 -9.02
N ILE A 158 -10.86 7.14 -8.31
CA ILE A 158 -11.81 6.38 -7.50
C ILE A 158 -11.45 6.55 -6.03
N TYR A 159 -12.35 7.12 -5.27
CA TYR A 159 -12.22 7.21 -3.82
C TYR A 159 -12.72 5.93 -3.15
N THR A 160 -11.94 5.43 -2.21
CA THR A 160 -12.28 4.23 -1.43
C THR A 160 -12.53 4.57 0.03
N ASP A 161 -13.55 3.97 0.62
CA ASP A 161 -13.85 3.99 2.04
C ASP A 161 -13.78 2.56 2.62
N GLY A 162 -13.45 2.45 3.92
CA GLY A 162 -13.29 1.15 4.58
C GLY A 162 -12.25 0.23 3.93
N ASP A 163 -12.36 -1.06 4.17
CA ASP A 163 -11.58 -2.09 3.50
C ASP A 163 -12.15 -2.30 2.10
N TYR A 164 -11.31 -2.26 1.08
CA TYR A 164 -11.75 -2.31 -0.32
C TYR A 164 -10.96 -3.34 -1.13
N GLU A 165 -11.61 -4.23 -1.86
CA GLU A 165 -10.96 -5.17 -2.77
C GLU A 165 -10.99 -4.61 -4.21
N ILE A 166 -9.81 -4.29 -4.77
CA ILE A 166 -9.68 -3.78 -6.16
C ILE A 166 -9.97 -4.88 -7.17
N ILE A 167 -9.30 -6.01 -6.98
CA ILE A 167 -9.47 -7.27 -7.72
C ILE A 167 -9.25 -8.42 -6.74
N PRO A 168 -9.68 -9.64 -7.09
CA PRO A 168 -9.52 -10.78 -6.20
C PRO A 168 -8.09 -10.95 -5.67
N GLY A 169 -7.95 -10.82 -4.35
CA GLY A 169 -6.67 -10.95 -3.65
C GLY A 169 -5.85 -9.66 -3.54
N VAL A 170 -6.36 -8.52 -3.97
CA VAL A 170 -5.70 -7.20 -3.85
C VAL A 170 -6.61 -6.22 -3.11
N TYR A 171 -6.15 -5.75 -1.96
CA TYR A 171 -6.95 -4.95 -1.04
C TYR A 171 -6.31 -3.61 -0.73
N LEU A 172 -7.16 -2.61 -0.47
CA LEU A 172 -6.81 -1.33 0.11
C LEU A 172 -7.33 -1.30 1.56
N ILE A 173 -6.42 -1.17 2.51
CA ILE A 173 -6.73 -1.19 3.94
C ILE A 173 -6.38 0.16 4.56
N PRO A 174 -7.35 0.89 5.14
CA PRO A 174 -7.11 2.15 5.82
C PRO A 174 -6.44 1.95 7.17
N HIS A 175 -5.93 3.02 7.76
CA HIS A 175 -5.57 3.01 9.16
C HIS A 175 -6.78 2.77 10.06
N LYS A 176 -6.57 1.92 11.05
CA LYS A 176 -7.51 1.61 12.14
C LYS A 176 -6.95 2.01 13.51
N THR A 177 -5.70 2.46 13.55
CA THR A 177 -5.01 2.94 14.75
C THR A 177 -5.66 4.23 15.24
N PRO A 178 -6.06 4.31 16.52
CA PRO A 178 -6.65 5.51 17.08
C PRO A 178 -5.61 6.61 17.29
N ASN A 179 -6.09 7.87 17.38
CA ASN A 179 -5.28 9.02 17.79
C ASN A 179 -4.08 9.38 16.87
N LEU A 180 -4.14 9.08 15.59
CA LEU A 180 -3.08 9.44 14.62
C LEU A 180 -2.79 10.95 14.56
N LYS A 181 -3.73 11.81 14.97
CA LYS A 181 -3.46 13.25 15.19
C LYS A 181 -2.27 13.52 16.12
N MET A 182 -1.97 12.61 17.04
CA MET A 182 -0.78 12.73 17.90
C MET A 182 0.52 12.48 17.11
N VAL A 183 0.45 11.65 16.06
CA VAL A 183 1.56 11.49 15.11
C VAL A 183 1.74 12.77 14.31
N GLY A 184 0.66 13.32 13.74
CA GLY A 184 0.71 14.60 13.03
C GLY A 184 1.29 15.73 13.89
N LYS A 185 0.92 15.80 15.18
CA LYS A 185 1.51 16.75 16.13
C LYS A 185 3.02 16.55 16.29
N ARG A 186 3.47 15.32 16.50
CA ARG A 186 4.89 14.97 16.69
C ARG A 186 5.73 15.28 15.45
N GLU A 187 5.19 14.96 14.25
CA GLU A 187 5.87 15.18 12.98
C GLU A 187 5.67 16.61 12.43
N SER A 188 4.93 17.47 13.16
CA SER A 188 4.59 18.83 12.73
C SER A 188 3.87 18.86 11.37
N MET A 189 2.98 17.90 11.15
CA MET A 189 2.14 17.78 9.96
C MET A 189 0.73 18.27 10.24
N TYR A 190 0.17 19.01 9.29
CA TYR A 190 -1.07 19.74 9.46
C TYR A 190 -1.96 19.64 8.22
N ARG A 191 -3.27 19.80 8.47
CA ARG A 191 -4.28 20.10 7.45
C ARG A 191 -4.95 21.43 7.81
N LYS A 192 -5.66 22.02 6.86
CA LYS A 192 -6.40 23.26 7.06
C LYS A 192 -7.90 22.97 7.02
N GLU A 193 -8.59 23.09 8.15
CA GLU A 193 -10.04 22.88 8.28
C GLU A 193 -10.71 24.20 8.69
N HIS A 194 -11.72 24.66 7.94
CA HIS A 194 -12.43 25.92 8.22
C HIS A 194 -11.51 27.10 8.55
N HIS A 195 -10.43 27.28 7.75
CA HIS A 195 -9.38 28.30 7.96
C HIS A 195 -8.51 28.12 9.22
N ARG A 196 -8.63 26.99 9.93
CA ARG A 196 -7.79 26.67 11.11
C ARG A 196 -6.80 25.56 10.78
N TRP A 197 -5.62 25.64 11.40
CA TRP A 197 -4.63 24.58 11.34
C TRP A 197 -5.00 23.49 12.35
N VAL A 198 -5.15 22.26 11.86
CA VAL A 198 -5.35 21.07 12.67
C VAL A 198 -4.21 20.09 12.39
N TYR A 199 -3.86 19.25 13.35
CA TYR A 199 -2.88 18.19 13.12
C TYR A 199 -3.43 17.16 12.15
N ASP A 200 -2.56 16.68 11.25
CA ASP A 200 -2.90 15.62 10.33
C ASP A 200 -3.20 14.32 11.10
N ASP A 201 -4.25 13.63 10.69
CA ASP A 201 -4.66 12.34 11.24
C ASP A 201 -4.39 11.19 10.26
N PHE A 202 -3.72 11.47 9.15
CA PHE A 202 -3.37 10.51 8.11
C PHE A 202 -4.55 9.68 7.58
N SER A 203 -5.76 10.23 7.65
CA SER A 203 -6.96 9.60 7.07
C SER A 203 -6.86 9.41 5.55
N HIS A 204 -5.88 10.04 4.93
CA HIS A 204 -5.54 9.91 3.51
C HIS A 204 -4.55 8.76 3.22
N GLU A 205 -4.03 8.06 4.24
CA GLU A 205 -3.07 6.95 4.05
C GLU A 205 -3.78 5.61 4.01
N GLN A 206 -3.30 4.70 3.16
CA GLN A 206 -3.77 3.32 3.02
C GLN A 206 -2.63 2.37 2.70
N SER A 207 -2.83 1.11 3.07
CA SER A 207 -1.98 0.00 2.68
C SER A 207 -2.55 -0.74 1.47
N LEU A 208 -1.69 -1.04 0.49
CA LEU A 208 -2.01 -1.94 -0.62
C LEU A 208 -1.56 -3.35 -0.21
N VAL A 209 -2.48 -4.31 -0.16
CA VAL A 209 -2.24 -5.65 0.38
C VAL A 209 -2.52 -6.71 -0.68
N PHE A 210 -1.57 -7.63 -0.84
CA PHE A 210 -1.68 -8.76 -1.77
C PHE A 210 -1.78 -10.07 -1.02
N ARG A 211 -2.70 -10.93 -1.45
CA ARG A 211 -2.78 -12.31 -0.99
C ARG A 211 -1.85 -13.16 -1.86
N THR A 212 -0.78 -13.70 -1.28
CA THR A 212 0.21 -14.53 -1.96
C THR A 212 0.24 -15.95 -1.40
N GLN A 213 1.05 -16.84 -2.00
CA GLN A 213 1.28 -18.19 -1.47
C GLN A 213 1.94 -18.18 -0.08
N LYS A 214 2.78 -17.19 0.21
CA LYS A 214 3.49 -17.07 1.49
C LYS A 214 2.64 -16.43 2.59
N GLY A 215 1.50 -15.84 2.23
CA GLY A 215 0.62 -15.07 3.09
C GLY A 215 0.36 -13.67 2.54
N LEU A 216 -0.12 -12.77 3.38
CA LEU A 216 -0.39 -11.40 3.01
C LEU A 216 0.90 -10.59 2.91
N VAL A 217 1.04 -9.81 1.85
CA VAL A 217 2.15 -8.87 1.63
C VAL A 217 1.61 -7.46 1.59
N ILE A 218 2.15 -6.62 2.44
CA ILE A 218 1.72 -5.23 2.63
C ILE A 218 2.68 -4.30 1.90
N PHE A 219 2.17 -3.39 1.11
CA PHE A 219 2.88 -2.21 0.63
C PHE A 219 2.30 -0.98 1.31
N ASN A 220 3.14 -0.25 2.03
CA ASN A 220 2.79 1.04 2.62
C ASN A 220 4.00 1.97 2.52
N SER A 221 3.84 3.06 1.79
CA SER A 221 4.99 3.84 1.32
C SER A 221 5.69 4.65 2.40
N CYS A 222 4.97 5.09 3.48
CA CYS A 222 5.59 5.87 4.56
C CYS A 222 5.31 5.36 5.97
N CYS A 223 4.30 4.53 6.17
CA CYS A 223 3.92 3.97 7.48
C CYS A 223 3.76 5.05 8.58
N HIS A 224 3.05 6.16 8.28
CA HIS A 224 2.85 7.23 9.28
C HIS A 224 2.12 6.74 10.53
N GLY A 225 1.20 5.77 10.38
CA GLY A 225 0.53 5.09 11.50
C GLY A 225 1.43 4.22 12.36
N GLY A 226 2.68 3.99 11.91
CA GLY A 226 3.65 3.09 12.53
C GLY A 226 3.61 1.69 11.92
N VAL A 227 4.79 1.19 11.52
CA VAL A 227 4.93 -0.07 10.77
C VAL A 227 4.30 -1.27 11.47
N ALA A 228 4.49 -1.44 12.77
CA ALA A 228 3.92 -2.55 13.52
C ALA A 228 2.39 -2.43 13.66
N ASN A 229 1.87 -1.21 13.81
CA ASN A 229 0.43 -0.97 13.83
C ASN A 229 -0.21 -1.40 12.51
N ILE A 230 0.38 -1.02 11.36
CA ILE A 230 -0.10 -1.39 10.03
C ILE A 230 -0.10 -2.91 9.84
N ILE A 231 0.95 -3.61 10.28
CA ILE A 231 1.00 -5.08 10.23
C ILE A 231 -0.15 -5.68 11.04
N ASN A 232 -0.39 -5.17 12.24
CA ASN A 232 -1.45 -5.64 13.13
C ASN A 232 -2.85 -5.31 12.60
N GLU A 233 -3.05 -4.13 11.99
CA GLU A 233 -4.31 -3.72 11.34
C GLU A 233 -4.69 -4.69 10.22
N VAL A 234 -3.73 -5.04 9.35
CA VAL A 234 -3.94 -6.01 8.27
C VAL A 234 -4.19 -7.41 8.85
N GLY A 235 -3.42 -7.84 9.85
CA GLY A 235 -3.65 -9.12 10.54
C GLY A 235 -5.02 -9.21 11.19
N ALA A 236 -5.50 -8.13 11.80
CA ALA A 236 -6.85 -8.07 12.38
C ALA A 236 -7.97 -8.07 11.32
N THR A 237 -7.70 -7.50 10.14
CA THR A 237 -8.64 -7.53 9.00
C THR A 237 -8.78 -8.95 8.43
N PHE A 238 -7.70 -9.72 8.42
CA PHE A 238 -7.64 -11.07 7.88
C PHE A 238 -7.18 -12.09 8.94
N PRO A 239 -7.99 -12.38 9.96
CA PRO A 239 -7.57 -13.14 11.15
C PRO A 239 -7.20 -14.59 10.88
N THR A 240 -7.58 -15.14 9.73
CA THR A 240 -7.26 -16.51 9.32
C THR A 240 -6.04 -16.59 8.40
N GLU A 241 -5.42 -15.45 8.08
CA GLU A 241 -4.30 -15.37 7.15
C GLU A 241 -3.06 -14.80 7.85
N LYS A 242 -1.91 -15.31 7.49
CA LYS A 242 -0.63 -14.82 8.03
C LYS A 242 -0.17 -13.59 7.24
N VAL A 243 0.22 -12.55 7.93
CA VAL A 243 0.99 -11.46 7.32
C VAL A 243 2.43 -11.94 7.13
N TYR A 244 2.84 -12.09 5.88
CA TYR A 244 4.18 -12.58 5.52
C TYR A 244 5.21 -11.45 5.51
N GLY A 245 4.88 -10.31 4.89
CA GLY A 245 5.85 -9.26 4.66
C GLY A 245 5.27 -7.87 4.58
N ILE A 246 6.15 -6.86 4.77
CA ILE A 246 5.87 -5.44 4.54
C ILE A 246 6.98 -4.81 3.72
N ILE A 247 6.59 -3.98 2.75
CA ILE A 247 7.46 -3.29 1.80
C ILE A 247 7.10 -1.80 1.79
N GLY A 248 8.10 -0.92 1.98
CA GLY A 248 7.93 0.53 1.94
C GLY A 248 8.84 1.30 2.87
N GLY A 249 8.54 2.58 3.08
CA GLY A 249 9.23 3.44 4.04
C GLY A 249 8.58 3.37 5.43
N PHE A 250 9.37 3.58 6.48
CA PHE A 250 8.88 3.48 7.87
C PHE A 250 8.93 4.81 8.63
N HIS A 251 9.14 5.91 7.91
CA HIS A 251 9.21 7.28 8.47
C HIS A 251 10.14 7.41 9.68
N LEU A 252 11.35 6.83 9.59
CA LEU A 252 12.32 6.76 10.69
C LEU A 252 13.49 7.73 10.54
N PHE A 253 13.48 8.61 9.52
CA PHE A 253 14.60 9.48 9.20
C PHE A 253 14.99 10.46 10.31
N ASN A 254 14.06 10.85 11.18
CA ASN A 254 14.23 11.81 12.28
C ASN A 254 14.16 11.15 13.66
N LYS A 255 14.09 9.80 13.74
CA LYS A 255 13.98 9.09 15.01
C LYS A 255 15.33 8.87 15.69
N SER A 256 15.33 8.87 17.01
CA SER A 256 16.47 8.48 17.84
C SER A 256 16.75 6.97 17.69
N GLU A 257 17.93 6.54 18.12
CA GLU A 257 18.28 5.11 18.11
C GLU A 257 17.38 4.31 19.06
N GLU A 258 17.00 4.88 20.19
CA GLU A 258 16.10 4.25 21.15
C GLU A 258 14.69 4.06 20.57
N GLU A 259 14.14 5.08 19.88
CA GLU A 259 12.87 4.95 19.19
C GLU A 259 12.91 3.85 18.10
N ILE A 260 14.02 3.75 17.35
CA ILE A 260 14.18 2.70 16.34
C ILE A 260 14.29 1.32 17.00
N LYS A 261 14.99 1.18 18.15
CA LYS A 261 15.04 -0.07 18.92
C LYS A 261 13.65 -0.49 19.42
N ASN A 262 12.82 0.45 19.83
CA ASN A 262 11.43 0.18 20.18
C ASN A 262 10.62 -0.32 18.96
N VAL A 263 10.79 0.29 17.79
CA VAL A 263 10.18 -0.18 16.55
C VAL A 263 10.64 -1.60 16.19
N ILE A 264 11.92 -1.92 16.38
CA ILE A 264 12.46 -3.28 16.17
C ILE A 264 11.71 -4.30 17.04
N GLN A 265 11.52 -3.98 18.35
CA GLN A 265 10.81 -4.90 19.23
C GLN A 265 9.35 -5.06 18.79
N GLN A 266 8.68 -3.98 18.45
CA GLN A 266 7.30 -4.02 17.94
C GLN A 266 7.18 -4.86 16.66
N ILE A 267 8.13 -4.74 15.72
CA ILE A 267 8.15 -5.57 14.51
C ILE A 267 8.35 -7.06 14.85
N LYS A 268 9.28 -7.39 15.79
CA LYS A 268 9.47 -8.77 16.25
C LYS A 268 8.19 -9.37 16.82
N ASP A 269 7.45 -8.58 17.61
CA ASP A 269 6.23 -9.02 18.25
C ASP A 269 5.09 -9.33 17.25
N THR A 270 5.15 -8.78 16.02
CA THR A 270 4.20 -9.13 14.95
C THR A 270 4.44 -10.51 14.33
N GLY A 271 5.63 -11.08 14.51
CA GLY A 271 6.01 -12.35 13.90
C GLY A 271 6.18 -12.29 12.37
N ILE A 272 6.36 -11.10 11.77
CA ILE A 272 6.55 -10.93 10.32
C ILE A 272 7.86 -11.58 9.84
N HIS A 273 7.89 -12.06 8.59
CA HIS A 273 9.02 -12.84 8.06
C HIS A 273 9.82 -12.11 6.99
N TYR A 274 9.28 -11.04 6.42
CA TYR A 274 9.91 -10.29 5.35
C TYR A 274 9.68 -8.79 5.54
N VAL A 275 10.75 -8.02 5.55
CA VAL A 275 10.75 -6.55 5.68
C VAL A 275 11.64 -5.98 4.59
N CYS A 276 11.09 -5.18 3.68
CA CYS A 276 11.88 -4.47 2.69
C CYS A 276 11.63 -2.97 2.82
N THR A 277 12.66 -2.20 3.20
CA THR A 277 12.48 -0.79 3.54
C THR A 277 13.55 0.13 2.98
N GLY A 278 13.14 1.35 2.64
CA GLY A 278 13.97 2.42 2.10
C GLY A 278 13.31 3.78 2.26
N HIS A 279 13.42 4.66 1.27
CA HIS A 279 12.78 5.96 1.20
C HIS A 279 12.93 6.77 2.51
N CYS A 280 11.83 7.07 3.21
CA CYS A 280 11.80 7.83 4.46
C CYS A 280 12.37 7.06 5.68
N THR A 281 12.76 5.79 5.56
CA THR A 281 13.55 5.07 6.57
C THR A 281 14.99 5.58 6.63
N LYS A 282 15.60 5.88 5.47
CA LYS A 282 17.01 6.28 5.31
C LYS A 282 18.05 5.28 5.83
N SER A 283 19.30 5.47 5.41
CA SER A 283 20.39 4.51 5.62
C SER A 283 20.71 4.27 7.09
N ARG A 284 20.63 5.31 7.96
CA ARG A 284 20.93 5.17 9.39
C ARG A 284 19.94 4.24 10.07
N ALA A 285 18.63 4.48 9.91
CA ALA A 285 17.59 3.64 10.50
C ALA A 285 17.59 2.24 9.88
N TYR A 286 17.79 2.13 8.56
CA TYR A 286 17.95 0.84 7.89
C TYR A 286 19.04 -0.04 8.54
N LYS A 287 20.25 0.54 8.79
CA LYS A 287 21.35 -0.21 9.43
C LYS A 287 20.98 -0.70 10.83
N ILE A 288 20.28 0.11 11.61
CA ILE A 288 19.84 -0.26 12.96
C ILE A 288 18.77 -1.36 12.89
N LEU A 289 17.80 -1.25 11.96
CA LEU A 289 16.80 -2.28 11.71
C LEU A 289 17.46 -3.60 11.28
N LYS A 290 18.40 -3.56 10.32
CA LYS A 290 19.14 -4.75 9.83
C LYS A 290 19.91 -5.44 10.95
N ASN A 291 20.57 -4.67 11.81
CA ASN A 291 21.29 -5.21 12.96
C ASN A 291 20.36 -5.86 14.00
N GLY A 292 19.16 -5.28 14.20
CA GLY A 292 18.21 -5.74 15.21
C GLY A 292 17.29 -6.88 14.76
N LEU A 293 16.94 -6.93 13.48
CA LEU A 293 15.99 -7.89 12.89
C LEU A 293 16.68 -8.97 12.01
N GLY A 294 17.96 -8.78 11.68
CA GLY A 294 18.74 -9.76 10.93
C GLY A 294 18.28 -9.92 9.48
N ASP A 295 18.27 -11.17 9.01
CA ASP A 295 18.12 -11.49 7.58
C ASP A 295 16.72 -11.22 6.99
N ILE A 296 15.74 -11.03 7.81
CA ILE A 296 14.39 -10.67 7.32
C ILE A 296 14.35 -9.25 6.72
N VAL A 297 15.35 -8.39 6.99
CA VAL A 297 15.38 -6.99 6.53
C VAL A 297 16.18 -6.86 5.24
N HIS A 298 15.53 -6.29 4.23
CA HIS A 298 16.08 -6.00 2.91
C HIS A 298 16.00 -4.50 2.62
N GLN A 299 16.92 -3.99 1.79
CA GLN A 299 16.97 -2.58 1.45
C GLN A 299 16.28 -2.31 0.12
N LEU A 300 15.31 -1.39 0.12
CA LEU A 300 14.76 -0.83 -1.11
C LEU A 300 15.82 -0.01 -1.84
N LYS A 301 15.81 -0.08 -3.16
CA LYS A 301 16.58 0.75 -4.09
C LYS A 301 15.94 0.68 -5.47
N VAL A 302 16.18 1.67 -6.30
CA VAL A 302 15.67 1.68 -7.68
C VAL A 302 16.14 0.42 -8.44
N GLY A 303 15.24 -0.19 -9.19
CA GLY A 303 15.50 -1.40 -9.97
C GLY A 303 15.48 -2.71 -9.17
N LEU A 304 15.28 -2.67 -7.84
CA LEU A 304 15.09 -3.90 -7.06
C LEU A 304 13.83 -4.62 -7.53
N GLN A 305 13.96 -5.90 -7.81
CA GLN A 305 12.84 -6.81 -8.09
C GLN A 305 12.62 -7.71 -6.87
N ILE A 306 11.37 -7.83 -6.44
CA ILE A 306 10.95 -8.61 -5.28
C ILE A 306 9.92 -9.63 -5.77
N GLU A 307 10.27 -10.91 -5.70
CA GLU A 307 9.40 -12.03 -6.09
C GLU A 307 8.90 -12.75 -4.83
N ILE A 308 7.58 -12.88 -4.71
CA ILE A 308 6.92 -13.51 -3.56
C ILE A 308 5.82 -14.47 -4.02
#